data_5c5a5a6a42d964d493317c80b5786b0f
#
_entry.id   5c5a5a6a42d964d493317c80b5786b0f
#
_cell.length_a   1.000
_cell.length_b   1.000
_cell.length_c   1.000
_cell.angle_alpha   90.00
_cell.angle_beta   90.00
_cell.angle_gamma   90.00
#
_symmetry.space_group_name_H-M   'P 1'
#
loop_
_entity.id
_entity.type
_entity.pdbx_description
1 polymer ?
#
loop_
_entity_poly.entity_id
_entity_poly.type
_entity_poly.pdbx_seq_one_letter_code
_entity_poly.pdbx_strand_id
1 'polypeptide(L)'
;GADVCDPDSSAAAIFYAIENFGRLDVLFNNAALGPQVVAADPYGNPPKFWELDPYTFTRMVNVNAVGPQLMAASAVPSMLQNGCGRIVNITTALDAMYVPGMGAYGPSKAALEAHTAIMARDLEGTGVTANVLIPGGPANTRMIPDATGIPREALIQPEEMQEPAVWLASVQSDGHNGKRFIAGHWAEGLGKASAPCAWPQLGKQAI
;
A
#
# COMPACT_ATOMS: atom_id res chain seq x y z
N GLY A 1 -19.83 6.15 -0.68
CA GLY A 1 -18.42 6.52 -0.47
C GLY A 1 -18.06 6.34 0.99
N ALA A 2 -16.79 6.09 1.28
CA ALA A 2 -16.27 5.97 2.64
C ALA A 2 -15.05 6.87 2.80
N ASP A 3 -14.88 7.44 4.00
CA ASP A 3 -13.66 8.12 4.41
C ASP A 3 -12.81 7.13 5.22
N VAL A 4 -11.67 6.75 4.66
CA VAL A 4 -10.75 5.80 5.31
C VAL A 4 -10.10 6.36 6.58
N CYS A 5 -10.12 7.67 6.77
CA CYS A 5 -9.60 8.34 7.97
C CYS A 5 -10.60 8.34 9.14
N ASP A 6 -11.86 8.01 8.90
CA ASP A 6 -12.91 7.95 9.90
C ASP A 6 -13.16 6.48 10.29
N PRO A 7 -12.99 6.12 11.59
CA PRO A 7 -13.23 4.77 12.07
C PRO A 7 -14.65 4.26 11.81
N ASP A 8 -15.65 5.09 12.03
CA ASP A 8 -17.05 4.70 11.85
C ASP A 8 -17.39 4.49 10.37
N SER A 9 -16.85 5.35 9.49
CA SER A 9 -16.99 5.21 8.04
C SER A 9 -16.29 3.95 7.52
N SER A 10 -15.10 3.64 8.03
CA SER A 10 -14.35 2.43 7.70
C SER A 10 -15.11 1.17 8.12
N ALA A 11 -15.62 1.15 9.36
CA ALA A 11 -16.42 0.04 9.88
C ALA A 11 -17.72 -0.14 9.09
N ALA A 12 -18.41 0.95 8.78
CA ALA A 12 -19.64 0.92 8.00
C ALA A 12 -19.41 0.39 6.57
N ALA A 13 -18.29 0.72 5.93
CA ALA A 13 -17.96 0.20 4.59
C ALA A 13 -17.74 -1.32 4.60
N ILE A 14 -17.03 -1.83 5.59
CA ILE A 14 -16.79 -3.28 5.77
C ILE A 14 -18.11 -4.01 6.08
N PHE A 15 -18.89 -3.46 7.03
CA PHE A 15 -20.17 -4.03 7.39
C PHE A 15 -21.13 -4.09 6.20
N TYR A 16 -21.21 -3.00 5.41
CA TYR A 16 -22.01 -2.97 4.20
C TYR A 16 -21.61 -4.07 3.20
N ALA A 17 -20.31 -4.32 3.02
CA ALA A 17 -19.84 -5.38 2.14
C ALA A 17 -20.28 -6.77 2.66
N ILE A 18 -20.13 -7.02 3.95
CA ILE A 18 -20.50 -8.30 4.57
C ILE A 18 -22.02 -8.51 4.49
N GLU A 19 -22.84 -7.49 4.79
CA GLU A 19 -24.29 -7.60 4.72
C GLU A 19 -24.80 -7.91 3.31
N ASN A 20 -24.22 -7.29 2.28
CA ASN A 20 -24.73 -7.44 0.91
C ASN A 20 -24.17 -8.67 0.18
N PHE A 21 -22.97 -9.15 0.55
CA PHE A 21 -22.29 -10.26 -0.13
C PHE A 21 -22.11 -11.50 0.77
N GLY A 22 -22.51 -11.42 2.04
CA GLY A 22 -22.45 -12.52 3.00
C GLY A 22 -21.07 -12.74 3.64
N ARG A 23 -19.98 -12.26 3.01
CA ARG A 23 -18.60 -12.38 3.47
C ARG A 23 -17.69 -11.34 2.87
N LEU A 24 -16.53 -11.15 3.48
CA LEU A 24 -15.43 -10.35 2.94
C LEU A 24 -14.17 -11.21 2.87
N ASP A 25 -13.67 -11.43 1.67
CA ASP A 25 -12.50 -12.29 1.42
C ASP A 25 -11.23 -11.50 1.15
N VAL A 26 -11.34 -10.32 0.52
CA VAL A 26 -10.21 -9.54 0.06
C VAL A 26 -10.40 -8.06 0.39
N LEU A 27 -9.37 -7.45 0.97
CA LEU A 27 -9.28 -6.03 1.22
C LEU A 27 -8.06 -5.45 0.48
N PHE A 28 -8.31 -4.58 -0.50
CA PHE A 28 -7.27 -3.76 -1.12
C PHE A 28 -7.24 -2.36 -0.50
N ASN A 29 -6.21 -2.03 0.24
CA ASN A 29 -5.94 -0.68 0.73
C ASN A 29 -5.18 0.11 -0.35
N ASN A 30 -5.92 0.65 -1.30
CA ASN A 30 -5.40 1.40 -2.44
C ASN A 30 -5.53 2.92 -2.29
N ALA A 31 -6.51 3.41 -1.52
CA ALA A 31 -6.72 4.84 -1.31
C ALA A 31 -5.45 5.49 -0.75
N ALA A 32 -4.97 6.54 -1.41
CA ALA A 32 -3.74 7.21 -1.01
C ALA A 32 -3.67 8.66 -1.50
N LEU A 33 -2.93 9.48 -0.76
CA LEU A 33 -2.44 10.77 -1.20
C LEU A 33 -0.98 10.61 -1.67
N GLY A 34 -0.67 11.16 -2.83
CA GLY A 34 0.68 11.14 -3.39
C GLY A 34 1.41 12.49 -3.24
N PRO A 35 2.67 12.56 -3.71
CA PRO A 35 3.50 13.77 -3.59
C PRO A 35 2.89 15.03 -4.21
N GLN A 36 2.01 14.89 -5.22
CA GLN A 36 1.34 16.00 -5.89
C GLN A 36 0.45 16.86 -4.98
N VAL A 37 0.07 16.37 -3.79
CA VAL A 37 -0.67 17.18 -2.82
C VAL A 37 0.23 18.07 -1.98
N VAL A 38 1.55 17.85 -2.03
CA VAL A 38 2.55 18.61 -1.28
C VAL A 38 3.03 19.82 -2.10
N ALA A 39 3.26 19.63 -3.39
CA ALA A 39 3.73 20.68 -4.30
C ALA A 39 3.24 20.42 -5.74
N ALA A 40 3.15 21.47 -6.53
CA ALA A 40 2.78 21.37 -7.95
C ALA A 40 3.82 20.60 -8.77
N ASP A 41 5.10 20.77 -8.43
CA ASP A 41 6.21 20.02 -9.01
C ASP A 41 7.03 19.33 -7.90
N PRO A 42 6.53 18.19 -7.39
CA PRO A 42 7.16 17.50 -6.26
C PRO A 42 8.43 16.72 -6.65
N TYR A 43 8.74 16.65 -7.94
CA TYR A 43 9.90 15.92 -8.45
C TYR A 43 11.02 16.84 -8.97
N GLY A 44 10.67 17.94 -9.65
CA GLY A 44 11.65 18.89 -10.16
C GLY A 44 12.06 19.94 -9.12
N ASN A 45 11.13 20.35 -8.24
CA ASN A 45 11.39 21.30 -7.16
C ASN A 45 10.73 20.83 -5.86
N PRO A 46 11.22 19.74 -5.25
CA PRO A 46 10.63 19.18 -4.04
C PRO A 46 10.88 20.07 -2.83
N PRO A 47 9.86 20.28 -1.95
CA PRO A 47 10.04 21.03 -0.71
C PRO A 47 10.97 20.28 0.24
N LYS A 48 11.71 21.01 1.06
CA LYS A 48 12.48 20.44 2.15
C LYS A 48 11.53 20.01 3.28
N PHE A 49 11.96 19.05 4.13
CA PHE A 49 11.10 18.53 5.19
C PHE A 49 10.61 19.62 6.18
N TRP A 50 11.41 20.66 6.38
CA TRP A 50 11.06 21.80 7.25
C TRP A 50 10.14 22.83 6.60
N GLU A 51 9.86 22.72 5.30
CA GLU A 51 8.95 23.57 4.53
C GLU A 51 7.57 22.92 4.37
N LEU A 52 7.43 21.66 4.81
CA LEU A 52 6.17 20.93 4.72
C LEU A 52 5.10 21.54 5.64
N ASP A 53 3.95 21.80 5.09
CA ASP A 53 2.79 22.16 5.87
C ASP A 53 2.40 21.03 6.82
N PRO A 54 2.31 21.26 8.15
CA PRO A 54 1.99 20.23 9.13
C PRO A 54 0.63 19.57 8.90
N TYR A 55 -0.36 20.31 8.39
CA TYR A 55 -1.68 19.75 8.08
C TYR A 55 -1.59 18.76 6.92
N THR A 56 -0.89 19.11 5.85
CA THR A 56 -0.65 18.24 4.70
C THR A 56 0.11 16.98 5.10
N PHE A 57 1.14 17.12 5.96
CA PHE A 57 1.89 15.98 6.49
C PHE A 57 0.97 15.03 7.27
N THR A 58 0.21 15.56 8.24
CA THR A 58 -0.70 14.77 9.09
C THR A 58 -1.78 14.09 8.25
N ARG A 59 -2.39 14.82 7.31
CA ARG A 59 -3.41 14.28 6.41
C ARG A 59 -2.88 13.13 5.57
N MET A 60 -1.66 13.25 5.05
CA MET A 60 -1.04 12.18 4.23
C MET A 60 -0.77 10.93 5.06
N VAL A 61 -0.27 11.07 6.28
CA VAL A 61 -0.07 9.93 7.20
C VAL A 61 -1.42 9.29 7.55
N ASN A 62 -2.44 10.08 7.83
CA ASN A 62 -3.78 9.57 8.15
C ASN A 62 -4.35 8.75 6.99
N VAL A 63 -4.33 9.28 5.76
CA VAL A 63 -4.88 8.55 4.60
C VAL A 63 -4.03 7.31 4.26
N ASN A 64 -2.70 7.45 4.25
CA ASN A 64 -1.82 6.42 3.70
C ASN A 64 -1.42 5.32 4.69
N ALA A 65 -1.52 5.57 5.99
CA ALA A 65 -1.12 4.62 7.02
C ALA A 65 -2.25 4.31 8.02
N VAL A 66 -2.91 5.33 8.58
CA VAL A 66 -3.99 5.12 9.55
C VAL A 66 -5.22 4.54 8.87
N GLY A 67 -5.60 5.02 7.68
CA GLY A 67 -6.75 4.49 6.93
C GLY A 67 -6.66 2.99 6.66
N PRO A 68 -5.57 2.47 6.08
CA PRO A 68 -5.35 1.03 5.94
C PRO A 68 -5.45 0.24 7.24
N GLN A 69 -5.00 0.81 8.36
CA GLN A 69 -5.15 0.20 9.69
C GLN A 69 -6.62 0.09 10.09
N LEU A 70 -7.39 1.16 9.96
CA LEU A 70 -8.80 1.18 10.31
C LEU A 70 -9.61 0.19 9.47
N MET A 71 -9.38 0.17 8.17
CA MET A 71 -10.01 -0.77 7.25
C MET A 71 -9.66 -2.23 7.59
N ALA A 72 -8.39 -2.52 7.85
CA ALA A 72 -7.94 -3.86 8.20
C ALA A 72 -8.50 -4.31 9.56
N ALA A 73 -8.47 -3.44 10.58
CA ALA A 73 -9.02 -3.74 11.90
C ALA A 73 -10.52 -4.06 11.85
N SER A 74 -11.27 -3.41 10.96
CA SER A 74 -12.69 -3.67 10.75
C SER A 74 -12.94 -4.97 9.96
N ALA A 75 -12.05 -5.34 9.02
CA ALA A 75 -12.20 -6.50 8.14
C ALA A 75 -11.77 -7.82 8.79
N VAL A 76 -10.67 -7.80 9.55
CA VAL A 76 -10.01 -9.00 10.12
C VAL A 76 -10.94 -9.87 10.95
N PRO A 77 -11.82 -9.35 11.84
CA PRO A 77 -12.71 -10.22 12.63
C PRO A 77 -13.57 -11.15 11.77
N SER A 78 -14.13 -10.66 10.66
CA SER A 78 -14.92 -11.48 9.73
C SER A 78 -14.05 -12.47 8.96
N MET A 79 -12.86 -12.06 8.52
CA MET A 79 -11.92 -12.95 7.84
C MET A 79 -11.47 -14.10 8.74
N LEU A 80 -11.19 -13.83 10.01
CA LEU A 80 -10.85 -14.87 11.02
C LEU A 80 -11.99 -15.85 11.23
N GLN A 81 -13.23 -15.39 11.32
CA GLN A 81 -14.41 -16.25 11.42
C GLN A 81 -14.57 -17.17 10.20
N ASN A 82 -14.21 -16.69 9.02
CA ASN A 82 -14.24 -17.46 7.78
C ASN A 82 -13.03 -18.39 7.62
N GLY A 83 -11.99 -18.27 8.45
CA GLY A 83 -10.75 -19.02 8.36
C GLY A 83 -9.91 -18.68 7.12
N CYS A 84 -10.22 -17.61 6.40
CA CYS A 84 -9.46 -17.13 5.24
C CYS A 84 -9.70 -15.65 4.99
N GLY A 85 -8.70 -14.97 4.45
CA GLY A 85 -8.76 -13.56 4.07
C GLY A 85 -7.46 -13.10 3.41
N ARG A 86 -7.54 -12.02 2.64
CA ARG A 86 -6.41 -11.42 1.94
C ARG A 86 -6.40 -9.92 2.16
N ILE A 87 -5.37 -9.39 2.80
CA ILE A 87 -5.13 -7.95 2.93
C ILE A 87 -4.00 -7.60 1.99
N VAL A 88 -4.25 -6.69 1.06
CA VAL A 88 -3.26 -6.19 0.11
C VAL A 88 -3.11 -4.69 0.28
N ASN A 89 -1.96 -4.27 0.77
CA ASN A 89 -1.62 -2.86 0.98
C ASN A 89 -0.79 -2.33 -0.20
N ILE A 90 -1.25 -1.24 -0.82
CA ILE A 90 -0.52 -0.61 -1.92
C ILE A 90 0.48 0.39 -1.36
N THR A 91 1.78 0.08 -1.51
CA THR A 91 2.88 0.96 -1.09
C THR A 91 3.69 1.48 -2.28
N THR A 92 4.97 1.72 -2.11
CA THR A 92 5.91 2.17 -3.13
C THR A 92 7.25 1.44 -2.99
N ALA A 93 8.19 1.69 -3.90
CA ALA A 93 9.54 1.15 -3.81
C ALA A 93 10.24 1.64 -2.53
N LEU A 94 11.05 0.78 -1.90
CA LEU A 94 11.70 1.12 -0.62
C LEU A 94 12.60 2.35 -0.74
N ASP A 95 13.37 2.44 -1.82
CA ASP A 95 14.22 3.58 -2.14
C ASP A 95 13.43 4.88 -2.35
N ALA A 96 12.23 4.81 -2.93
CA ALA A 96 11.35 5.97 -3.07
C ALA A 96 10.84 6.52 -1.72
N MET A 97 10.89 5.74 -0.65
CA MET A 97 10.42 6.18 0.67
C MET A 97 11.36 7.19 1.36
N TYR A 98 12.63 7.27 0.94
CA TYR A 98 13.63 8.19 1.51
C TYR A 98 14.31 9.11 0.49
N VAL A 99 13.74 9.26 -0.68
CA VAL A 99 14.19 10.28 -1.65
C VAL A 99 13.94 11.67 -1.08
N PRO A 100 14.91 12.60 -1.26
CA PRO A 100 14.72 14.01 -0.89
C PRO A 100 13.42 14.58 -1.50
N GLY A 101 12.66 15.31 -0.70
CA GLY A 101 11.36 15.87 -1.10
C GLY A 101 10.15 14.95 -0.86
N MET A 102 10.36 13.68 -0.52
CA MET A 102 9.28 12.74 -0.18
C MET A 102 8.90 12.76 1.30
N GLY A 103 9.17 13.87 2.01
CA GLY A 103 9.10 13.99 3.46
C GLY A 103 7.75 13.64 4.11
N ALA A 104 6.63 13.78 3.41
CA ALA A 104 5.32 13.31 3.89
C ALA A 104 4.98 11.93 3.31
N TYR A 105 5.16 11.74 2.00
CA TYR A 105 4.77 10.52 1.30
C TYR A 105 5.62 9.31 1.73
N GLY A 106 6.95 9.47 1.71
CA GLY A 106 7.89 8.40 2.07
C GLY A 106 7.60 7.80 3.45
N PRO A 107 7.60 8.61 4.53
CA PRO A 107 7.27 8.13 5.87
C PRO A 107 5.90 7.47 5.98
N SER A 108 4.87 7.98 5.29
CA SER A 108 3.53 7.38 5.30
C SER A 108 3.48 5.99 4.67
N LYS A 109 4.21 5.78 3.57
CA LYS A 109 4.31 4.46 2.91
C LYS A 109 5.24 3.51 3.67
N ALA A 110 6.29 4.03 4.30
CA ALA A 110 7.15 3.26 5.20
C ALA A 110 6.39 2.74 6.43
N ALA A 111 5.53 3.56 7.01
CA ALA A 111 4.67 3.14 8.12
C ALA A 111 3.72 2.01 7.70
N LEU A 112 3.09 2.11 6.52
CA LEU A 112 2.21 1.07 5.99
C LEU A 112 2.98 -0.23 5.68
N GLU A 113 4.18 -0.13 5.14
CA GLU A 113 5.05 -1.29 4.88
C GLU A 113 5.41 -2.03 6.17
N ALA A 114 5.89 -1.31 7.18
CA ALA A 114 6.22 -1.88 8.49
C ALA A 114 4.99 -2.50 9.16
N HIS A 115 3.84 -1.81 9.07
CA HIS A 115 2.60 -2.31 9.62
C HIS A 115 2.11 -3.58 8.90
N THR A 116 2.28 -3.67 7.59
CA THR A 116 1.94 -4.90 6.85
C THR A 116 2.77 -6.09 7.35
N ALA A 117 4.05 -5.88 7.66
CA ALA A 117 4.89 -6.93 8.24
C ALA A 117 4.41 -7.38 9.63
N ILE A 118 3.88 -6.45 10.44
CA ILE A 118 3.26 -6.76 11.75
C ILE A 118 1.95 -7.52 11.54
N MET A 119 1.04 -7.01 10.69
CA MET A 119 -0.22 -7.69 10.35
C MET A 119 0.03 -9.15 9.93
N ALA A 120 1.02 -9.39 9.09
CA ALA A 120 1.35 -10.73 8.62
C ALA A 120 1.77 -11.67 9.76
N ARG A 121 2.51 -11.17 10.75
CA ARG A 121 2.93 -11.94 11.92
C ARG A 121 1.77 -12.23 12.88
N ASP A 122 0.94 -11.22 13.12
CA ASP A 122 -0.24 -11.36 13.99
C ASP A 122 -1.28 -12.32 13.41
N LEU A 123 -1.32 -12.45 12.08
CA LEU A 123 -2.23 -13.32 11.34
C LEU A 123 -1.65 -14.71 11.04
N GLU A 124 -0.44 -15.01 11.50
CA GLU A 124 0.20 -16.29 11.22
C GLU A 124 -0.64 -17.48 11.74
N GLY A 125 -0.84 -18.49 10.90
CA GLY A 125 -1.61 -19.68 11.22
C GLY A 125 -3.14 -19.52 11.19
N THR A 126 -3.66 -18.32 10.89
CA THR A 126 -5.12 -18.05 10.90
C THR A 126 -5.81 -18.31 9.56
N GLY A 127 -5.07 -18.53 8.48
CA GLY A 127 -5.60 -18.56 7.11
C GLY A 127 -5.80 -17.18 6.48
N VAL A 128 -5.59 -16.09 7.24
CA VAL A 128 -5.60 -14.71 6.73
C VAL A 128 -4.18 -14.27 6.44
N THR A 129 -3.96 -13.57 5.33
CA THR A 129 -2.64 -13.07 4.93
C THR A 129 -2.64 -11.56 4.73
N ALA A 130 -1.49 -10.93 4.97
CA ALA A 130 -1.27 -9.52 4.68
C ALA A 130 -0.01 -9.35 3.84
N ASN A 131 -0.14 -8.72 2.68
CA ASN A 131 0.94 -8.54 1.73
C ASN A 131 0.94 -7.10 1.17
N VAL A 132 2.06 -6.72 0.61
CA VAL A 132 2.25 -5.46 -0.12
C VAL A 132 2.23 -5.73 -1.61
N LEU A 133 1.59 -4.84 -2.38
CA LEU A 133 1.71 -4.77 -3.83
C LEU A 133 2.20 -3.37 -4.22
N ILE A 134 3.19 -3.30 -5.09
CA ILE A 134 3.73 -2.05 -5.63
C ILE A 134 3.84 -2.09 -7.15
N PRO A 135 3.77 -0.93 -7.83
CA PRO A 135 3.98 -0.87 -9.28
C PRO A 135 5.38 -1.34 -9.70
N GLY A 136 6.42 -0.97 -8.95
CA GLY A 136 7.82 -1.21 -9.32
C GLY A 136 8.52 0.01 -9.91
N GLY A 137 7.81 1.09 -10.12
CA GLY A 137 8.28 2.39 -10.63
C GLY A 137 7.18 3.43 -10.53
N PRO A 138 7.43 4.66 -11.04
CA PRO A 138 6.40 5.68 -11.15
C PRO A 138 5.25 5.19 -12.05
N ALA A 139 4.02 5.20 -11.53
CA ALA A 139 2.85 4.71 -12.24
C ALA A 139 2.13 5.83 -12.99
N ASN A 140 1.60 5.54 -14.17
CA ASN A 140 0.84 6.46 -15.01
C ASN A 140 -0.52 6.79 -14.38
N THR A 141 -0.49 7.65 -13.39
CA THR A 141 -1.65 8.11 -12.62
C THR A 141 -1.54 9.62 -12.37
N ARG A 142 -2.59 10.20 -11.80
CA ARG A 142 -2.59 11.61 -11.37
C ARG A 142 -1.54 11.94 -10.29
N MET A 143 -0.92 10.93 -9.66
CA MET A 143 0.16 11.14 -8.70
C MET A 143 1.46 11.62 -9.36
N ILE A 144 1.62 11.38 -10.66
CA ILE A 144 2.74 11.90 -11.46
C ILE A 144 2.22 13.07 -12.29
N PRO A 145 2.47 14.33 -11.91
CA PRO A 145 2.03 15.50 -12.67
C PRO A 145 2.70 15.58 -14.04
N ASP A 146 2.02 16.16 -15.02
CA ASP A 146 2.58 16.39 -16.36
C ASP A 146 3.82 17.32 -16.32
N ALA A 147 3.90 18.18 -15.31
CA ALA A 147 5.05 19.05 -15.06
C ALA A 147 6.37 18.30 -14.88
N THR A 148 6.34 16.99 -14.56
CA THR A 148 7.58 16.17 -14.48
C THR A 148 8.27 15.99 -15.82
N GLY A 149 7.57 16.21 -16.94
CA GLY A 149 8.09 15.98 -18.30
C GLY A 149 8.37 14.51 -18.63
N ILE A 150 8.02 13.57 -17.76
CA ILE A 150 8.19 12.13 -18.03
C ILE A 150 7.14 11.69 -19.04
N PRO A 151 7.51 11.10 -20.18
CA PRO A 151 6.57 10.56 -21.14
C PRO A 151 5.65 9.52 -20.48
N ARG A 152 4.33 9.61 -20.72
CA ARG A 152 3.35 8.73 -20.09
C ARG A 152 3.57 7.26 -20.41
N GLU A 153 4.07 6.96 -21.59
CA GLU A 153 4.44 5.61 -22.04
C GLU A 153 5.69 5.03 -21.35
N ALA A 154 6.51 5.88 -20.73
CA ALA A 154 7.67 5.45 -19.94
C ALA A 154 7.31 5.12 -18.48
N LEU A 155 6.08 5.42 -18.06
CA LEU A 155 5.59 5.11 -16.72
C LEU A 155 5.02 3.68 -16.69
N ILE A 156 5.02 3.07 -15.50
CA ILE A 156 4.31 1.79 -15.26
C ILE A 156 2.82 2.02 -15.54
N GLN A 157 2.24 1.24 -16.44
CA GLN A 157 0.82 1.38 -16.75
C GLN A 157 -0.03 0.75 -15.64
N PRO A 158 -1.21 1.32 -15.30
CA PRO A 158 -2.08 0.78 -14.27
C PRO A 158 -2.48 -0.69 -14.51
N GLU A 159 -2.55 -1.11 -15.76
CA GLU A 159 -2.88 -2.46 -16.20
C GLU A 159 -1.87 -3.50 -15.72
N GLU A 160 -0.61 -3.11 -15.52
CA GLU A 160 0.44 -4.01 -14.99
C GLU A 160 0.14 -4.47 -13.54
N MET A 161 -0.68 -3.71 -12.81
CA MET A 161 -1.12 -4.10 -11.47
C MET A 161 -2.22 -5.18 -11.48
N GLN A 162 -2.90 -5.41 -12.60
CA GLN A 162 -4.11 -6.24 -12.64
C GLN A 162 -3.80 -7.71 -12.35
N GLU A 163 -2.85 -8.30 -13.08
CA GLU A 163 -2.52 -9.72 -12.91
C GLU A 163 -2.04 -10.04 -11.49
N PRO A 164 -1.03 -9.34 -10.91
CA PRO A 164 -0.62 -9.58 -9.54
C PRO A 164 -1.73 -9.31 -8.51
N ALA A 165 -2.61 -8.33 -8.75
CA ALA A 165 -3.73 -8.08 -7.85
C ALA A 165 -4.74 -9.24 -7.85
N VAL A 166 -5.11 -9.74 -9.03
CA VAL A 166 -6.00 -10.91 -9.17
C VAL A 166 -5.37 -12.15 -8.53
N TRP A 167 -4.08 -12.37 -8.76
CA TRP A 167 -3.35 -13.48 -8.16
C TRP A 167 -3.35 -13.39 -6.63
N LEU A 168 -3.07 -12.20 -6.07
CA LEU A 168 -3.10 -11.97 -4.61
C LEU A 168 -4.48 -12.15 -4.01
N ALA A 169 -5.54 -11.90 -4.78
CA ALA A 169 -6.93 -12.12 -4.36
C ALA A 169 -7.36 -13.60 -4.44
N SER A 170 -6.59 -14.46 -5.09
CA SER A 170 -6.95 -15.86 -5.37
C SER A 170 -6.30 -16.83 -4.39
N VAL A 171 -6.74 -18.10 -4.45
CA VAL A 171 -6.12 -19.22 -3.71
C VAL A 171 -4.69 -19.53 -4.15
N GLN A 172 -4.26 -19.04 -5.32
CA GLN A 172 -2.87 -19.20 -5.79
C GLN A 172 -1.86 -18.49 -4.89
N SER A 173 -2.30 -17.48 -4.16
CA SER A 173 -1.48 -16.75 -3.19
C SER A 173 -1.43 -17.39 -1.80
N ASP A 174 -2.05 -18.55 -1.61
CA ASP A 174 -2.03 -19.26 -0.32
C ASP A 174 -0.59 -19.54 0.12
N GLY A 175 -0.32 -19.35 1.40
CA GLY A 175 1.02 -19.49 1.96
C GLY A 175 1.96 -18.29 1.72
N HIS A 176 1.55 -17.29 0.94
CA HIS A 176 2.29 -16.05 0.78
C HIS A 176 1.79 -15.02 1.80
N ASN A 177 2.57 -14.81 2.85
CA ASN A 177 2.27 -13.88 3.93
C ASN A 177 3.50 -13.04 4.27
N GLY A 178 3.33 -11.75 4.53
CA GLY A 178 4.42 -10.83 4.83
C GLY A 178 5.37 -10.60 3.65
N LYS A 179 4.87 -10.64 2.43
CA LYS A 179 5.63 -10.45 1.20
C LYS A 179 5.28 -9.12 0.54
N ARG A 180 6.26 -8.60 -0.20
CA ARG A 180 6.14 -7.49 -1.11
C ARG A 180 6.15 -8.03 -2.53
N PHE A 181 5.19 -7.66 -3.35
CA PHE A 181 5.09 -8.03 -4.76
C PHE A 181 5.28 -6.79 -5.64
N ILE A 182 6.02 -6.96 -6.72
CA ILE A 182 6.42 -5.89 -7.65
C ILE A 182 5.78 -6.18 -9.00
N ALA A 183 4.78 -5.41 -9.39
CA ALA A 183 4.03 -5.63 -10.61
C ALA A 183 4.89 -5.54 -11.87
N GLY A 184 5.77 -4.55 -11.98
CA GLY A 184 6.68 -4.40 -13.13
C GLY A 184 7.68 -5.53 -13.31
N HIS A 185 7.82 -6.43 -12.33
CA HIS A 185 8.64 -7.66 -12.43
C HIS A 185 7.80 -8.93 -12.49
N TRP A 186 6.48 -8.81 -12.62
CA TRP A 186 5.58 -9.97 -12.54
C TRP A 186 5.88 -11.03 -13.61
N ALA A 187 6.10 -10.60 -14.84
CA ALA A 187 6.44 -11.48 -15.96
C ALA A 187 7.78 -12.23 -15.78
N GLU A 188 8.65 -11.78 -14.88
CA GLU A 188 9.94 -12.43 -14.56
C GLU A 188 9.79 -13.57 -13.54
N GLY A 189 8.58 -13.81 -13.05
CA GLY A 189 8.23 -14.86 -12.11
C GLY A 189 8.37 -14.42 -10.63
N LEU A 190 7.69 -15.16 -9.74
CA LEU A 190 7.58 -14.83 -8.32
C LEU A 190 8.93 -14.68 -7.59
N GLY A 191 9.98 -15.37 -8.04
CA GLY A 191 11.30 -15.28 -7.45
C GLY A 191 11.94 -13.90 -7.58
N LYS A 192 11.57 -13.13 -8.61
CA LYS A 192 12.02 -11.75 -8.82
C LYS A 192 10.95 -10.73 -8.46
N ALA A 193 9.67 -11.07 -8.67
CA ALA A 193 8.54 -10.22 -8.38
C ALA A 193 8.21 -10.15 -6.88
N SER A 194 8.84 -10.92 -6.01
CA SER A 194 8.53 -10.92 -4.58
C SER A 194 9.76 -10.83 -3.68
N ALA A 195 9.58 -10.16 -2.55
CA ALA A 195 10.57 -10.02 -1.47
C ALA A 195 9.86 -10.00 -0.11
N PRO A 196 10.54 -10.22 1.02
CA PRO A 196 9.96 -9.96 2.33
C PRO A 196 9.51 -8.49 2.48
N CYS A 197 8.40 -8.26 3.19
CA CYS A 197 8.02 -6.92 3.64
C CYS A 197 9.06 -6.35 4.62
N ALA A 198 9.01 -5.03 4.78
CA ALA A 198 9.92 -4.25 5.63
C ALA A 198 11.38 -4.23 5.14
N TRP A 199 12.28 -3.74 5.94
CA TRP A 199 13.61 -3.22 5.60
C TRP A 199 14.75 -4.19 5.96
N PRO A 200 14.92 -5.33 5.31
CA PRO A 200 15.95 -6.30 5.71
C PRO A 200 17.38 -5.75 5.61
N GLN A 201 17.59 -4.70 4.81
CA GLN A 201 18.90 -4.07 4.65
C GLN A 201 19.26 -3.10 5.78
N LEU A 202 18.28 -2.44 6.41
CA LEU A 202 18.54 -1.55 7.53
C LEU A 202 19.01 -2.31 8.78
N GLY A 203 18.52 -3.54 8.99
CA GLY A 203 18.95 -4.39 10.10
C GLY A 203 20.38 -4.92 9.99
N LYS A 204 20.98 -4.87 8.80
CA LYS A 204 22.37 -5.32 8.59
C LYS A 204 23.42 -4.21 8.68
N GLN A 205 23.00 -2.95 8.66
CA GLN A 205 23.88 -1.78 8.74
C GLN A 205 23.82 -1.04 10.06
N ALA A 206 22.89 -1.41 10.95
CA ALA A 206 22.64 -0.71 12.22
C ALA A 206 23.25 -1.39 13.45
N ILE A 207 24.13 -2.38 13.27
CA ILE A 207 24.86 -3.03 14.36
C ILE A 207 26.35 -3.07 14.04
#